data_9128cf74ae5820ab83d2a50f5f26600e
#
_entry.id   9128cf74ae5820ab83d2a50f5f26600e
#
_cell.length_a   1.000
_cell.length_b   1.000
_cell.length_c   1.000
_cell.angle_alpha   90.00
_cell.angle_beta   90.00
_cell.angle_gamma   90.00
#
_symmetry.space_group_name_H-M   'P 1'
#
loop_
_entity.id
_entity.type
_entity.pdbx_description
1 polymer ?
#
loop_
_entity_poly.entity_id
_entity_poly.type
_entity_poly.pdbx_seq_one_letter_code
_entity_poly.pdbx_strand_id
1 'polypeptide(L)'
;MLFRSLTLRILTRAAEIGDGPFKRLVVDVGLHAQGWTRERAIAYLGGSREDSEREAERYMAWPGQALGYKIGQLKILDVRRKAEAALGASFDLRDFHDALLEDGGMPLSVLEAKMERWIAGRRR
;
A
#
# COMPACT_ATOMS: atom_id res chain seq x y z
N MET A 1 13.64 0.70 13.23
CA MET A 1 13.24 -0.71 13.36
C MET A 1 11.90 -1.05 12.73
N LEU A 2 10.91 -0.17 12.75
CA LEU A 2 9.58 -0.36 12.13
C LEU A 2 9.61 -0.53 10.59
N PHE A 3 10.45 0.20 9.88
CA PHE A 3 10.55 0.12 8.42
C PHE A 3 10.99 -1.26 7.91
N ARG A 4 11.94 -1.92 8.58
CA ARG A 4 12.40 -3.28 8.20
C ARG A 4 11.29 -4.32 8.33
N SER A 5 10.45 -4.22 9.35
CA SER A 5 9.34 -5.15 9.57
C SER A 5 8.23 -4.96 8.53
N LEU A 6 7.88 -3.71 8.18
CA LEU A 6 6.86 -3.41 7.17
C LEU A 6 7.34 -3.84 5.77
N THR A 7 8.58 -3.55 5.43
CA THR A 7 9.22 -3.92 4.17
C THR A 7 9.25 -5.44 4.00
N LEU A 8 9.63 -6.19 5.04
CA LEU A 8 9.65 -7.64 5.00
C LEU A 8 8.24 -8.24 4.83
N ARG A 9 7.24 -7.70 5.53
CA ARG A 9 5.83 -8.14 5.40
C ARG A 9 5.24 -7.84 4.01
N ILE A 10 5.60 -6.71 3.40
CA ILE A 10 5.20 -6.36 2.04
C ILE A 10 5.85 -7.33 1.04
N LEU A 11 7.15 -7.62 1.20
CA LEU A 11 7.90 -8.52 0.32
C LEU A 11 7.40 -9.96 0.43
N THR A 12 7.13 -10.46 1.63
CA THR A 12 6.61 -11.82 1.85
C THR A 12 5.22 -11.99 1.22
N ARG A 13 4.35 -11.02 1.40
CA ARG A 13 3.01 -11.05 0.81
C ARG A 13 2.96 -10.79 -0.69
N ALA A 14 3.90 -10.01 -1.23
CA ALA A 14 4.04 -9.80 -2.66
C ALA A 14 4.51 -11.08 -3.38
N ALA A 15 5.33 -11.90 -2.73
CA ALA A 15 5.75 -13.20 -3.25
C ALA A 15 4.60 -14.23 -3.31
N GLU A 16 3.62 -14.12 -2.40
CA GLU A 16 2.46 -15.02 -2.33
C GLU A 16 1.36 -14.70 -3.37
N ILE A 17 1.31 -13.48 -3.90
CA ILE A 17 0.16 -13.00 -4.68
C ILE A 17 0.42 -13.04 -6.20
N GLY A 18 1.61 -13.46 -6.67
CA GLY A 18 1.94 -13.58 -8.12
C GLY A 18 1.52 -12.36 -8.97
N ASP A 19 2.15 -12.15 -10.06
CA ASP A 19 1.95 -11.22 -11.19
C ASP A 19 1.18 -9.89 -11.06
N GLY A 20 1.77 -8.83 -11.58
CA GLY A 20 1.15 -7.53 -11.85
C GLY A 20 1.58 -6.41 -10.88
N PRO A 21 0.64 -5.72 -10.23
CA PRO A 21 0.93 -4.48 -9.49
C PRO A 21 1.88 -4.62 -8.29
N PHE A 22 2.18 -5.86 -7.88
CA PHE A 22 3.07 -6.14 -6.74
C PHE A 22 4.55 -6.17 -7.12
N LYS A 23 4.89 -6.53 -8.36
CA LYS A 23 6.29 -6.54 -8.84
C LYS A 23 6.96 -5.19 -8.66
N ARG A 24 6.22 -4.10 -8.90
CA ARG A 24 6.73 -2.73 -8.74
C ARG A 24 7.13 -2.39 -7.30
N LEU A 25 6.42 -2.93 -6.31
CA LEU A 25 6.77 -2.76 -4.89
C LEU A 25 8.08 -3.42 -4.54
N VAL A 26 8.28 -4.65 -5.03
CA VAL A 26 9.49 -5.42 -4.80
C VAL A 26 10.68 -4.75 -5.47
N VAL A 27 10.50 -4.27 -6.70
CA VAL A 27 11.54 -3.59 -7.47
C VAL A 27 11.93 -2.27 -6.83
N ASP A 28 10.97 -1.44 -6.43
CA ASP A 28 11.24 -0.16 -5.76
C ASP A 28 12.07 -0.38 -4.47
N VAL A 29 11.63 -1.30 -3.62
CA VAL A 29 12.38 -1.66 -2.40
C VAL A 29 13.73 -2.30 -2.74
N GLY A 30 13.78 -3.14 -3.76
CA GLY A 30 15.01 -3.76 -4.24
C GLY A 30 16.06 -2.74 -4.64
N LEU A 31 15.67 -1.77 -5.46
CA LEU A 31 16.54 -0.69 -5.93
C LEU A 31 17.02 0.20 -4.79
N HIS A 32 16.11 0.69 -3.94
CA HIS A 32 16.42 1.77 -3.00
C HIS A 32 16.84 1.30 -1.60
N ALA A 33 16.49 0.08 -1.20
CA ALA A 33 16.80 -0.45 0.14
C ALA A 33 17.67 -1.71 0.14
N GLN A 34 17.78 -2.42 -0.98
CA GLN A 34 18.51 -3.69 -1.06
C GLN A 34 19.67 -3.69 -2.06
N GLY A 35 19.97 -2.53 -2.67
CA GLY A 35 21.08 -2.39 -3.61
C GLY A 35 20.95 -3.20 -4.90
N TRP A 36 19.71 -3.40 -5.39
CA TRP A 36 19.51 -4.06 -6.67
C TRP A 36 20.10 -3.25 -7.81
N THR A 37 20.72 -3.94 -8.77
CA THR A 37 21.14 -3.32 -10.03
C THR A 37 19.93 -3.09 -10.94
N ARG A 38 20.08 -2.18 -11.92
CA ARG A 38 19.09 -1.94 -12.97
C ARG A 38 18.72 -3.23 -13.69
N GLU A 39 19.73 -4.03 -14.05
CA GLU A 39 19.55 -5.30 -14.76
C GLU A 39 18.72 -6.30 -13.95
N ARG A 40 18.96 -6.39 -12.64
CA ARG A 40 18.17 -7.22 -11.75
C ARG A 40 16.72 -6.77 -11.68
N ALA A 41 16.48 -5.47 -11.61
CA ALA A 41 15.14 -4.90 -11.61
C ALA A 41 14.37 -5.23 -12.90
N ILE A 42 15.01 -5.04 -14.06
CA ILE A 42 14.45 -5.37 -15.37
C ILE A 42 14.11 -6.87 -15.47
N ALA A 43 15.03 -7.73 -15.07
CA ALA A 43 14.82 -9.19 -15.09
C ALA A 43 13.65 -9.61 -14.19
N TYR A 44 13.50 -8.98 -13.03
CA TYR A 44 12.40 -9.29 -12.10
C TYR A 44 11.03 -8.84 -12.61
N LEU A 45 10.95 -7.67 -13.27
CA LEU A 45 9.70 -7.17 -13.84
C LEU A 45 9.14 -8.15 -14.87
N GLY A 46 9.99 -8.68 -15.74
CA GLY A 46 9.59 -9.59 -16.83
C GLY A 46 8.69 -8.86 -17.84
N GLY A 47 8.28 -9.54 -18.90
CA GLY A 47 7.53 -8.95 -20.00
C GLY A 47 8.43 -8.50 -21.14
N SER A 48 8.04 -7.51 -21.93
CA SER A 48 8.91 -6.97 -22.98
C SER A 48 10.11 -6.26 -22.37
N ARG A 49 11.26 -6.34 -23.01
CA ARG A 49 12.48 -5.68 -22.54
C ARG A 49 12.27 -4.16 -22.44
N GLU A 50 11.65 -3.57 -23.43
CA GLU A 50 11.40 -2.13 -23.51
C GLU A 50 10.51 -1.63 -22.38
N ASP A 51 9.43 -2.34 -22.07
CA ASP A 51 8.53 -1.97 -20.98
C ASP A 51 9.20 -2.13 -19.61
N SER A 52 9.97 -3.21 -19.42
CA SER A 52 10.69 -3.47 -18.16
C SER A 52 11.80 -2.44 -17.93
N GLU A 53 12.51 -2.01 -18.96
CA GLU A 53 13.52 -0.93 -18.88
C GLU A 53 12.87 0.39 -18.50
N ARG A 54 11.79 0.80 -19.18
CA ARG A 54 11.04 2.02 -18.89
C ARG A 54 10.50 2.05 -17.46
N GLU A 55 9.91 0.93 -17.00
CA GLU A 55 9.39 0.83 -15.64
C GLU A 55 10.51 0.86 -14.60
N ALA A 56 11.62 0.15 -14.79
CA ALA A 56 12.75 0.19 -13.87
C ALA A 56 13.34 1.59 -13.75
N GLU A 57 13.54 2.29 -14.86
CA GLU A 57 14.05 3.66 -14.90
C GLU A 57 13.10 4.64 -14.19
N ARG A 58 11.79 4.46 -14.35
CA ARG A 58 10.79 5.27 -13.64
C ARG A 58 10.91 5.08 -12.12
N TYR A 59 11.08 3.86 -11.63
CA TYR A 59 11.25 3.60 -10.19
C TYR A 59 12.57 4.14 -9.67
N MET A 60 13.65 4.05 -10.44
CA MET A 60 14.95 4.66 -10.09
C MET A 60 14.85 6.18 -9.94
N ALA A 61 14.12 6.84 -10.84
CA ALA A 61 13.96 8.28 -10.84
C ALA A 61 12.97 8.79 -9.77
N TRP A 62 12.05 7.94 -9.32
CA TRP A 62 10.99 8.33 -8.39
C TRP A 62 10.83 7.33 -7.23
N PRO A 63 11.77 7.35 -6.27
CA PRO A 63 11.78 6.41 -5.14
C PRO A 63 10.50 6.44 -4.32
N GLY A 64 9.93 5.27 -4.01
CA GLY A 64 8.78 5.13 -3.13
C GLY A 64 7.41 5.41 -3.76
N GLN A 65 7.36 5.98 -4.96
CA GLN A 65 6.07 6.28 -5.62
C GLN A 65 5.25 5.01 -5.87
N ALA A 66 5.89 3.93 -6.27
CA ALA A 66 5.24 2.65 -6.51
C ALA A 66 4.65 2.02 -5.23
N LEU A 67 5.17 2.34 -4.06
CA LEU A 67 4.72 1.84 -2.77
C LEU A 67 3.39 2.45 -2.32
N GLY A 68 3.10 3.69 -2.70
CA GLY A 68 1.97 4.47 -2.21
C GLY A 68 0.62 3.77 -2.41
N TYR A 69 0.40 3.19 -3.58
CA TYR A 69 -0.84 2.48 -3.91
C TYR A 69 -1.12 1.32 -2.94
N LYS A 70 -0.14 0.45 -2.73
CA LYS A 70 -0.34 -0.73 -1.89
C LYS A 70 -0.38 -0.40 -0.40
N ILE A 71 0.47 0.51 0.05
CA ILE A 71 0.48 0.97 1.44
C ILE A 71 -0.86 1.63 1.78
N GLY A 72 -1.38 2.49 0.88
CA GLY A 72 -2.70 3.10 1.02
C GLY A 72 -3.82 2.06 1.09
N GLN A 73 -3.83 1.11 0.15
CA GLN A 73 -4.80 0.01 0.15
C GLN A 73 -4.77 -0.78 1.46
N LEU A 74 -3.58 -1.18 1.93
CA LEU A 74 -3.45 -1.96 3.16
C LEU A 74 -3.94 -1.18 4.39
N LYS A 75 -3.66 0.13 4.46
CA LYS A 75 -4.13 0.99 5.55
C LYS A 75 -5.65 1.14 5.53
N ILE A 76 -6.26 1.37 4.38
CA ILE A 76 -7.72 1.47 4.25
C ILE A 76 -8.40 0.15 4.64
N LEU A 77 -7.88 -0.99 4.18
CA LEU A 77 -8.39 -2.30 4.58
C LEU A 77 -8.23 -2.58 6.08
N ASP A 78 -7.14 -2.12 6.70
CA ASP A 78 -6.95 -2.24 8.15
C ASP A 78 -7.96 -1.41 8.93
N VAL A 79 -8.14 -0.16 8.54
CA VAL A 79 -9.14 0.75 9.14
C VAL A 79 -10.55 0.20 8.97
N ARG A 80 -10.88 -0.36 7.80
CA ARG A 80 -12.17 -1.02 7.57
C ARG A 80 -12.39 -2.20 8.52
N ARG A 81 -11.41 -3.10 8.65
CA ARG A 81 -11.51 -4.24 9.58
C ARG A 81 -11.70 -3.78 11.03
N LYS A 82 -11.03 -2.71 11.45
CA LYS A 82 -11.22 -2.10 12.78
C LYS A 82 -12.66 -1.60 12.95
N ALA A 83 -13.22 -0.94 11.92
CA ALA A 83 -14.59 -0.46 11.94
C ALA A 83 -15.61 -1.61 12.00
N GLU A 84 -15.46 -2.62 11.15
CA GLU A 84 -16.31 -3.82 11.14
C GLU A 84 -16.31 -4.52 12.50
N ALA A 85 -15.13 -4.73 13.09
CA ALA A 85 -14.97 -5.37 14.40
C ALA A 85 -15.58 -4.53 15.54
N ALA A 86 -15.47 -3.21 15.47
CA ALA A 86 -15.93 -2.31 16.53
C ALA A 86 -17.44 -2.04 16.49
N LEU A 87 -18.05 -2.00 15.31
CA LEU A 87 -19.45 -1.64 15.10
C LEU A 87 -20.36 -2.86 14.91
N GLY A 88 -19.79 -4.01 14.53
CA GLY A 88 -20.56 -5.25 14.36
C GLY A 88 -21.74 -5.08 13.41
N ALA A 89 -22.93 -5.40 13.86
CA ALA A 89 -24.17 -5.28 13.10
C ALA A 89 -24.55 -3.83 12.72
N SER A 90 -23.96 -2.84 13.39
CA SER A 90 -24.18 -1.41 13.08
C SER A 90 -23.19 -0.87 12.02
N PHE A 91 -22.30 -1.71 11.49
CA PHE A 91 -21.41 -1.30 10.41
C PHE A 91 -22.16 -1.19 9.10
N ASP A 92 -22.11 -0.02 8.46
CA ASP A 92 -22.57 0.20 7.10
C ASP A 92 -21.38 0.60 6.20
N LEU A 93 -21.23 -0.09 5.07
CA LEU A 93 -20.12 0.12 4.15
C LEU A 93 -20.20 1.47 3.43
N ARG A 94 -21.40 1.97 3.16
CA ARG A 94 -21.61 3.27 2.48
C ARG A 94 -21.19 4.39 3.42
N ASP A 95 -21.68 4.36 4.65
CA ASP A 95 -21.30 5.30 5.69
C ASP A 95 -19.80 5.32 5.96
N PHE A 96 -19.16 4.14 5.90
CA PHE A 96 -17.72 4.03 6.00
C PHE A 96 -17.00 4.72 4.83
N HIS A 97 -17.46 4.52 3.59
CA HIS A 97 -16.87 5.16 2.43
C HIS A 97 -17.09 6.67 2.44
N ASP A 98 -18.27 7.14 2.81
CA ASP A 98 -18.57 8.57 2.92
C ASP A 98 -17.63 9.22 3.94
N ALA A 99 -17.52 8.66 5.14
CA ALA A 99 -16.59 9.15 6.15
C ALA A 99 -15.12 9.11 5.70
N LEU A 100 -14.72 8.09 4.93
CA LEU A 100 -13.36 7.96 4.41
C LEU A 100 -13.01 9.09 3.42
N LEU A 101 -13.96 9.48 2.57
CA LEU A 101 -13.73 10.31 1.39
C LEU A 101 -14.12 11.77 1.56
N GLU A 102 -14.99 12.12 2.53
CA GLU A 102 -15.59 13.46 2.68
C GLU A 102 -14.59 14.62 2.75
N ASP A 103 -13.41 14.40 3.35
CA ASP A 103 -12.37 15.43 3.48
C ASP A 103 -11.29 15.36 2.39
N GLY A 104 -11.47 14.51 1.37
CA GLY A 104 -10.52 14.34 0.29
C GLY A 104 -9.21 13.65 0.69
N GLY A 105 -8.13 13.93 -0.06
CA GLY A 105 -6.83 13.32 0.14
C GLY A 105 -6.11 13.86 1.39
N MET A 106 -5.59 12.93 2.21
CA MET A 106 -4.85 13.27 3.43
C MET A 106 -3.74 12.25 3.74
N PRO A 107 -2.75 12.57 4.59
CA PRO A 107 -1.78 11.61 5.08
C PRO A 107 -2.43 10.43 5.79
N LEU A 108 -1.91 9.20 5.61
CA LEU A 108 -2.51 7.98 6.14
C LEU A 108 -2.65 7.96 7.67
N SER A 109 -1.75 8.62 8.40
CA SER A 109 -1.85 8.77 9.86
C SER A 109 -3.01 9.67 10.28
N VAL A 110 -3.29 10.72 9.51
CA VAL A 110 -4.44 11.61 9.72
C VAL A 110 -5.74 10.89 9.41
N LEU A 111 -5.78 10.14 8.30
CA LEU A 111 -6.91 9.29 7.93
C LEU A 111 -7.23 8.26 9.04
N GLU A 112 -6.22 7.57 9.56
CA GLU A 112 -6.40 6.60 10.64
C GLU A 112 -7.03 7.27 11.87
N ALA A 113 -6.47 8.37 12.34
CA ALA A 113 -6.99 9.11 13.49
C ALA A 113 -8.43 9.65 13.27
N LYS A 114 -8.75 10.11 12.04
CA LYS A 114 -10.09 10.51 11.64
C LYS A 114 -11.08 9.35 11.79
N MET A 115 -10.74 8.22 11.19
CA MET A 115 -11.62 7.05 11.18
C MET A 115 -11.79 6.42 12.57
N GLU A 116 -10.77 6.48 13.43
CA GLU A 116 -10.88 6.06 14.83
C GLU A 116 -11.89 6.92 15.60
N ARG A 117 -11.89 8.24 15.39
CA ARG A 117 -12.90 9.15 15.97
C ARG A 117 -14.30 8.86 15.43
N TRP A 118 -14.43 8.61 14.13
CA TRP A 118 -15.70 8.24 13.51
C TRP A 118 -16.27 6.94 14.11
N ILE A 119 -15.45 5.89 14.26
CA ILE A 119 -15.81 4.64 14.91
C ILE A 119 -16.27 4.87 16.34
N ALA A 120 -15.51 5.65 17.12
CA ALA A 120 -15.83 5.94 18.52
C ALA A 120 -17.18 6.69 18.66
N GLY A 121 -17.51 7.60 17.74
CA GLY A 121 -18.78 8.32 17.72
C GLY A 121 -20.00 7.44 17.42
N ARG A 122 -19.81 6.32 16.72
CA ARG A 122 -20.90 5.38 16.34
C ARG A 122 -21.08 4.20 17.28
N ARG A 123 -20.23 4.03 18.27
CA ARG A 123 -20.33 2.96 19.30
C ARG A 123 -21.41 3.22 20.36
N ARG A 124 -22.19 4.29 20.25
CA ARG A 124 -23.22 4.67 21.22
C ARG A 124 -24.57 4.02 20.92
#